data_8546b00662b0d54e5b8f4b81b6c0c71c
#
_entry.id   8546b00662b0d54e5b8f4b81b6c0c71c
#
_cell.length_a   1.000
_cell.length_b   1.000
_cell.length_c   1.000
_cell.angle_alpha   90.00
_cell.angle_beta   90.00
_cell.angle_gamma   90.00
#
_symmetry.space_group_name_H-M   'P 1'
#
loop_
_entity.id
_entity.type
_entity.pdbx_description
1 polymer ?
#
loop_
_entity_poly.entity_id
_entity_poly.type
_entity_poly.pdbx_seq_one_letter_code
_entity_poly.pdbx_strand_id
1 'polypeptide(L)'
;MHTIDHAGARIAYRVDGAGPGLVLVHGTGGDSESHWGHLVPPLAPHWTVVRPEYAGSGQTRDQGGPLTVAMLADQVVAAARAAGAVPFDLAGFSLGAPIAVHIAAEYPQLVRSVVLLAGFASCDSPRQTMQFELWRDLIRSDRAALARVALLTGFSPAFLSSLDETALTQNIDFMLDNINWEGMARQIELDRTLNVCEQARNIARPVLVIGCMHDQMVPIDHARRLAALIPNAEYAEMETGHIALWEQPDRFIELACGFLRRHANA
;
A
#
# COMPACT_ATOMS: atom_id res chain seq x y z
N MET A 1 -14.95 -0.60 -13.05
CA MET A 1 -15.13 -0.16 -11.65
C MET A 1 -16.39 -0.79 -11.10
N HIS A 2 -16.28 -1.47 -9.96
CA HIS A 2 -17.39 -2.07 -9.21
C HIS A 2 -17.58 -1.34 -7.89
N THR A 3 -18.72 -1.53 -7.24
CA THR A 3 -18.95 -0.99 -5.89
C THR A 3 -19.70 -2.01 -5.02
N ILE A 4 -19.45 -1.94 -3.70
CA ILE A 4 -20.19 -2.69 -2.69
C ILE A 4 -20.46 -1.80 -1.47
N ASP A 5 -21.67 -1.88 -0.93
CA ASP A 5 -22.01 -1.21 0.32
C ASP A 5 -21.60 -2.10 1.50
N HIS A 6 -20.75 -1.57 2.39
CA HIS A 6 -20.26 -2.27 3.57
C HIS A 6 -19.98 -1.30 4.72
N ALA A 7 -20.51 -1.59 5.90
CA ALA A 7 -20.26 -0.84 7.14
C ALA A 7 -20.44 0.70 6.98
N GLY A 8 -21.46 1.14 6.24
CA GLY A 8 -21.76 2.56 6.03
C GLY A 8 -20.89 3.26 4.98
N ALA A 9 -20.06 2.52 4.25
CA ALA A 9 -19.31 3.00 3.10
C ALA A 9 -19.76 2.32 1.79
N ARG A 10 -19.71 3.06 0.68
CA ARG A 10 -19.79 2.51 -0.67
C ARG A 10 -18.38 2.36 -1.21
N ILE A 11 -17.87 1.15 -1.16
CA ILE A 11 -16.49 0.81 -1.48
C ILE A 11 -16.38 0.55 -2.99
N ALA A 12 -15.51 1.29 -3.65
CA ALA A 12 -15.16 1.07 -5.06
C ALA A 12 -14.00 0.07 -5.15
N TYR A 13 -14.01 -0.75 -6.21
CA TYR A 13 -12.93 -1.68 -6.49
C TYR A 13 -12.86 -2.02 -7.98
N ARG A 14 -11.69 -2.44 -8.44
CA ARG A 14 -11.46 -2.95 -9.81
C ARG A 14 -11.16 -4.43 -9.76
N VAL A 15 -11.51 -5.12 -10.84
CA VAL A 15 -11.22 -6.54 -11.04
C VAL A 15 -10.71 -6.73 -12.44
N ASP A 16 -9.56 -7.37 -12.57
CA ASP A 16 -8.92 -7.65 -13.85
C ASP A 16 -8.42 -9.10 -13.87
N GLY A 17 -8.38 -9.72 -15.06
CA GLY A 17 -7.86 -11.06 -15.22
C GLY A 17 -8.78 -12.18 -14.75
N ALA A 18 -8.21 -13.39 -14.67
CA ALA A 18 -8.89 -14.59 -14.19
C ALA A 18 -7.87 -15.56 -13.58
N GLY A 19 -8.30 -16.33 -12.56
CA GLY A 19 -7.46 -17.27 -11.83
C GLY A 19 -7.62 -17.14 -10.32
N PRO A 20 -6.63 -17.59 -9.53
CA PRO A 20 -6.61 -17.39 -8.09
C PRO A 20 -6.69 -15.90 -7.73
N GLY A 21 -7.33 -15.56 -6.61
CA GLY A 21 -7.44 -14.17 -6.17
C GLY A 21 -6.08 -13.57 -5.80
N LEU A 22 -5.84 -12.31 -6.22
CA LEU A 22 -4.74 -11.46 -5.75
C LEU A 22 -5.31 -10.11 -5.40
N VAL A 23 -5.18 -9.71 -4.13
CA VAL A 23 -5.67 -8.41 -3.64
C VAL A 23 -4.50 -7.46 -3.47
N LEU A 24 -4.59 -6.27 -4.10
CA LEU A 24 -3.56 -5.24 -4.08
C LEU A 24 -4.05 -4.04 -3.27
N VAL A 25 -3.40 -3.76 -2.14
CA VAL A 25 -3.78 -2.70 -1.19
C VAL A 25 -2.80 -1.53 -1.34
N HIS A 26 -3.32 -0.37 -1.75
CA HIS A 26 -2.52 0.82 -2.01
C HIS A 26 -2.07 1.55 -0.73
N GLY A 27 -1.18 2.53 -0.85
CA GLY A 27 -0.66 3.35 0.23
C GLY A 27 -1.42 4.67 0.42
N THR A 28 -0.96 5.50 1.35
CA THR A 28 -1.48 6.83 1.67
C THR A 28 -1.47 7.75 0.47
N GLY A 29 -2.56 8.47 0.26
CA GLY A 29 -2.73 9.45 -0.83
C GLY A 29 -2.91 8.85 -2.23
N GLY A 30 -2.76 7.53 -2.39
CA GLY A 30 -3.00 6.85 -3.66
C GLY A 30 -4.38 6.20 -3.76
N ASP A 31 -4.59 5.52 -4.87
CA ASP A 31 -5.76 4.73 -5.16
C ASP A 31 -5.40 3.44 -5.93
N SER A 32 -6.41 2.72 -6.37
CA SER A 32 -6.27 1.45 -7.09
C SER A 32 -5.55 1.58 -8.43
N GLU A 33 -5.59 2.74 -9.07
CA GLU A 33 -4.99 2.98 -10.39
C GLU A 33 -3.59 3.57 -10.26
N SER A 34 -3.44 4.63 -9.44
CA SER A 34 -2.19 5.36 -9.31
C SER A 34 -1.04 4.50 -8.77
N HIS A 35 -1.33 3.54 -7.86
CA HIS A 35 -0.28 2.67 -7.32
C HIS A 35 -0.14 1.34 -8.09
N TRP A 36 -1.24 0.76 -8.56
CA TRP A 36 -1.24 -0.61 -9.05
C TRP A 36 -1.61 -0.77 -10.54
N GLY A 37 -2.19 0.27 -11.18
CA GLY A 37 -2.76 0.15 -12.53
C GLY A 37 -1.76 -0.35 -13.57
N HIS A 38 -0.56 0.20 -13.57
CA HIS A 38 0.50 -0.15 -14.52
C HIS A 38 1.08 -1.56 -14.33
N LEU A 39 0.84 -2.19 -13.15
CA LEU A 39 1.27 -3.56 -12.83
C LEU A 39 0.22 -4.62 -13.16
N VAL A 40 -1.00 -4.23 -13.54
CA VAL A 40 -2.07 -5.17 -13.89
C VAL A 40 -1.73 -6.03 -15.11
N PRO A 41 -1.16 -5.50 -16.21
CA PRO A 41 -0.88 -6.29 -17.39
C PRO A 41 -0.04 -7.56 -17.16
N PRO A 42 1.06 -7.54 -16.37
CA PRO A 42 1.81 -8.75 -16.06
C PRO A 42 1.13 -9.69 -15.04
N LEU A 43 0.17 -9.21 -14.24
CA LEU A 43 -0.51 -9.98 -13.21
C LEU A 43 -1.81 -10.64 -13.68
N ALA A 44 -2.63 -9.93 -14.45
CA ALA A 44 -3.95 -10.37 -14.91
C ALA A 44 -3.97 -11.70 -15.69
N PRO A 45 -2.92 -12.11 -16.44
CA PRO A 45 -2.88 -13.41 -17.06
C PRO A 45 -2.85 -14.60 -16.08
N HIS A 46 -2.51 -14.37 -14.81
CA HIS A 46 -2.27 -15.41 -13.81
C HIS A 46 -3.20 -15.35 -12.61
N TRP A 47 -3.82 -14.19 -12.34
CA TRP A 47 -4.65 -13.96 -11.17
C TRP A 47 -5.93 -13.19 -11.52
N THR A 48 -6.97 -13.42 -10.71
CA THR A 48 -8.05 -12.46 -10.56
C THR A 48 -7.53 -11.34 -9.64
N VAL A 49 -7.10 -10.22 -10.25
CA VAL A 49 -6.49 -9.09 -9.54
C VAL A 49 -7.59 -8.16 -9.03
N VAL A 50 -7.74 -8.06 -7.73
CA VAL A 50 -8.70 -7.16 -7.07
C VAL A 50 -7.96 -5.98 -6.47
N ARG A 51 -8.37 -4.77 -6.84
CA ARG A 51 -7.78 -3.51 -6.39
C ARG A 51 -8.83 -2.67 -5.67
N PRO A 52 -9.02 -2.84 -4.34
CA PRO A 52 -9.96 -2.04 -3.56
C PRO A 52 -9.47 -0.61 -3.40
N GLU A 53 -10.42 0.31 -3.31
CA GLU A 53 -10.21 1.69 -2.84
C GLU A 53 -10.91 1.81 -1.49
N TYR A 54 -10.15 1.80 -0.41
CA TYR A 54 -10.71 1.92 0.93
C TYR A 54 -11.10 3.37 1.27
N ALA A 55 -11.76 3.61 2.39
CA ALA A 55 -12.23 4.94 2.82
C ALA A 55 -11.12 6.00 2.78
N GLY A 56 -11.43 7.14 2.19
CA GLY A 56 -10.48 8.22 1.92
C GLY A 56 -9.72 8.11 0.60
N SER A 57 -10.06 7.13 -0.27
CA SER A 57 -9.35 6.90 -1.54
C SER A 57 -10.31 6.85 -2.72
N GLY A 58 -9.81 7.27 -3.88
CA GLY A 58 -10.43 7.08 -5.19
C GLY A 58 -11.93 7.40 -5.23
N GLN A 59 -12.71 6.44 -5.70
CA GLN A 59 -14.16 6.57 -5.87
C GLN A 59 -14.98 6.09 -4.66
N THR A 60 -14.32 5.57 -3.61
CA THR A 60 -15.01 5.17 -2.38
C THR A 60 -15.66 6.36 -1.69
N ARG A 61 -16.87 6.16 -1.20
CA ARG A 61 -17.64 7.16 -0.45
C ARG A 61 -17.97 6.60 0.92
N ASP A 62 -17.62 7.34 1.95
CA ASP A 62 -17.89 7.01 3.35
C ASP A 62 -18.44 8.25 4.09
N GLN A 63 -18.80 8.08 5.34
CA GLN A 63 -19.39 9.16 6.16
C GLN A 63 -18.36 10.19 6.65
N GLY A 64 -17.09 10.01 6.32
CA GLY A 64 -16.00 10.79 6.93
C GLY A 64 -15.65 10.30 8.33
N GLY A 65 -14.80 11.05 9.02
CA GLY A 65 -14.35 10.72 10.38
C GLY A 65 -13.03 9.95 10.42
N PRO A 66 -12.57 9.59 11.62
CA PRO A 66 -11.30 8.91 11.82
C PRO A 66 -11.27 7.52 11.16
N LEU A 67 -10.12 7.18 10.58
CA LEU A 67 -9.86 5.87 10.02
C LEU A 67 -9.18 4.96 11.04
N THR A 68 -9.41 3.65 10.92
CA THR A 68 -8.67 2.63 11.66
C THR A 68 -8.19 1.53 10.71
N VAL A 69 -7.07 0.87 11.04
CA VAL A 69 -6.56 -0.26 10.24
C VAL A 69 -7.61 -1.34 10.10
N ALA A 70 -8.32 -1.68 11.18
CA ALA A 70 -9.38 -2.70 11.18
C ALA A 70 -10.51 -2.33 10.21
N MET A 71 -11.00 -1.08 10.24
CA MET A 71 -12.04 -0.62 9.32
C MET A 71 -11.61 -0.71 7.84
N LEU A 72 -10.37 -0.29 7.54
CA LEU A 72 -9.85 -0.36 6.16
C LEU A 72 -9.64 -1.81 5.72
N ALA A 73 -9.18 -2.69 6.62
CA ALA A 73 -9.04 -4.12 6.39
C ALA A 73 -10.39 -4.78 6.07
N ASP A 74 -11.43 -4.48 6.84
CA ASP A 74 -12.79 -4.99 6.61
C ASP A 74 -13.31 -4.59 5.23
N GLN A 75 -13.05 -3.35 4.79
CA GLN A 75 -13.44 -2.86 3.47
C GLN A 75 -12.70 -3.59 2.34
N VAL A 76 -11.40 -3.83 2.50
CA VAL A 76 -10.60 -4.61 1.54
C VAL A 76 -11.14 -6.04 1.43
N VAL A 77 -11.41 -6.70 2.55
CA VAL A 77 -11.98 -8.06 2.59
C VAL A 77 -13.37 -8.11 1.97
N ALA A 78 -14.22 -7.10 2.21
CA ALA A 78 -15.55 -7.02 1.60
C ALA A 78 -15.45 -6.93 0.07
N ALA A 79 -14.54 -6.13 -0.46
CA ALA A 79 -14.31 -6.03 -1.91
C ALA A 79 -13.79 -7.35 -2.50
N ALA A 80 -12.84 -8.03 -1.83
CA ALA A 80 -12.33 -9.33 -2.27
C ALA A 80 -13.41 -10.41 -2.31
N ARG A 81 -14.29 -10.44 -1.30
CA ARG A 81 -15.46 -11.36 -1.27
C ARG A 81 -16.46 -11.04 -2.37
N ALA A 82 -16.78 -9.77 -2.58
CA ALA A 82 -17.70 -9.34 -3.64
C ALA A 82 -17.17 -9.66 -5.04
N ALA A 83 -15.86 -9.64 -5.22
CA ALA A 83 -15.18 -10.05 -6.46
C ALA A 83 -15.12 -11.58 -6.64
N GLY A 84 -15.53 -12.38 -5.65
CA GLY A 84 -15.39 -13.84 -5.69
C GLY A 84 -13.94 -14.33 -5.64
N ALA A 85 -13.01 -13.49 -5.15
CA ALA A 85 -11.58 -13.73 -5.18
C ALA A 85 -11.02 -14.35 -3.89
N VAL A 86 -11.82 -15.06 -3.13
CA VAL A 86 -11.43 -15.71 -1.86
C VAL A 86 -11.25 -17.23 -2.05
N PRO A 87 -10.21 -17.87 -1.44
CA PRO A 87 -9.08 -17.25 -0.76
C PRO A 87 -8.15 -16.53 -1.73
N PHE A 88 -7.34 -15.59 -1.24
CA PHE A 88 -6.49 -14.74 -2.07
C PHE A 88 -5.04 -14.66 -1.56
N ASP A 89 -4.14 -14.30 -2.49
CA ASP A 89 -2.85 -13.75 -2.18
C ASP A 89 -3.00 -12.24 -1.94
N LEU A 90 -2.18 -11.67 -1.08
CA LEU A 90 -2.34 -10.29 -0.63
C LEU A 90 -1.04 -9.51 -0.82
N ALA A 91 -1.10 -8.35 -1.47
CA ALA A 91 0.03 -7.43 -1.53
C ALA A 91 -0.36 -6.07 -0.97
N GLY A 92 0.44 -5.55 -0.04
CA GLY A 92 0.25 -4.23 0.56
C GLY A 92 1.46 -3.33 0.36
N PHE A 93 1.22 -2.10 -0.07
CA PHE A 93 2.24 -1.07 -0.27
C PHE A 93 2.06 0.06 0.72
N SER A 94 3.12 0.48 1.41
CA SER A 94 3.13 1.61 2.36
C SER A 94 2.05 1.42 3.44
N LEU A 95 1.06 2.30 3.62
CA LEU A 95 -0.11 2.10 4.50
C LEU A 95 -0.87 0.80 4.17
N GLY A 96 -0.85 0.36 2.92
CA GLY A 96 -1.43 -0.94 2.55
C GLY A 96 -0.74 -2.13 3.22
N ALA A 97 0.51 -2.01 3.63
CA ALA A 97 1.24 -3.07 4.32
C ALA A 97 0.68 -3.33 5.74
N PRO A 98 0.51 -2.36 6.65
CA PRO A 98 -0.15 -2.61 7.94
C PRO A 98 -1.61 -3.05 7.79
N ILE A 99 -2.34 -2.62 6.75
CA ILE A 99 -3.68 -3.13 6.45
C ILE A 99 -3.58 -4.62 6.08
N ALA A 100 -2.63 -5.01 5.23
CA ALA A 100 -2.40 -6.41 4.85
C ALA A 100 -1.96 -7.27 6.04
N VAL A 101 -1.11 -6.74 6.93
CA VAL A 101 -0.74 -7.39 8.20
C VAL A 101 -1.98 -7.70 9.05
N HIS A 102 -2.86 -6.73 9.21
CA HIS A 102 -4.10 -6.91 9.96
C HIS A 102 -5.00 -7.97 9.31
N ILE A 103 -5.18 -7.92 7.98
CA ILE A 103 -5.97 -8.92 7.24
C ILE A 103 -5.39 -10.32 7.43
N ALA A 104 -4.08 -10.49 7.31
CA ALA A 104 -3.44 -11.81 7.43
C ALA A 104 -3.54 -12.41 8.84
N ALA A 105 -3.55 -11.57 9.87
CA ALA A 105 -3.71 -11.99 11.25
C ALA A 105 -5.16 -12.32 11.62
N GLU A 106 -6.11 -11.47 11.23
CA GLU A 106 -7.51 -11.58 11.67
C GLU A 106 -8.37 -12.44 10.72
N TYR A 107 -7.95 -12.59 9.44
CA TYR A 107 -8.66 -13.41 8.45
C TYR A 107 -7.75 -14.49 7.81
N PRO A 108 -7.00 -15.28 8.60
CA PRO A 108 -6.00 -16.20 8.06
C PRO A 108 -6.59 -17.25 7.10
N GLN A 109 -7.89 -17.59 7.24
CA GLN A 109 -8.58 -18.53 6.36
C GLN A 109 -8.86 -17.96 4.96
N LEU A 110 -8.74 -16.64 4.76
CA LEU A 110 -8.96 -15.98 3.47
C LEU A 110 -7.63 -15.69 2.74
N VAL A 111 -6.50 -15.80 3.42
CA VAL A 111 -5.18 -15.41 2.89
C VAL A 111 -4.34 -16.65 2.64
N ARG A 112 -3.76 -16.78 1.44
CA ARG A 112 -2.76 -17.82 1.14
C ARG A 112 -1.35 -17.37 1.47
N SER A 113 -0.97 -16.19 0.97
CA SER A 113 0.37 -15.62 1.18
C SER A 113 0.32 -14.08 1.13
N VAL A 114 1.34 -13.42 1.64
CA VAL A 114 1.39 -11.95 1.78
C VAL A 114 2.69 -11.38 1.26
N VAL A 115 2.62 -10.29 0.50
CA VAL A 115 3.77 -9.45 0.09
C VAL A 115 3.60 -8.07 0.69
N LEU A 116 4.59 -7.59 1.44
CA LEU A 116 4.59 -6.28 2.10
C LEU A 116 5.73 -5.43 1.53
N LEU A 117 5.40 -4.38 0.80
CA LEU A 117 6.37 -3.47 0.18
C LEU A 117 6.42 -2.14 0.92
N ALA A 118 7.63 -1.69 1.27
CA ALA A 118 7.90 -0.38 1.89
C ALA A 118 6.99 -0.11 3.11
N GLY A 119 6.71 -1.17 3.89
CA GLY A 119 5.76 -1.15 5.00
C GLY A 119 6.40 -0.85 6.34
N PHE A 120 5.55 -0.56 7.32
CA PHE A 120 5.92 -0.33 8.71
C PHE A 120 4.87 -0.94 9.64
N ALA A 121 5.28 -1.29 10.87
CA ALA A 121 4.38 -1.88 11.88
C ALA A 121 3.79 -0.84 12.84
N SER A 122 4.47 0.28 13.03
CA SER A 122 4.08 1.34 13.96
C SER A 122 4.77 2.65 13.62
N CYS A 123 4.16 3.77 14.02
CA CYS A 123 4.77 5.09 13.99
C CYS A 123 5.27 5.45 15.39
N ASP A 124 6.46 4.96 15.77
CA ASP A 124 7.02 5.15 17.11
C ASP A 124 8.40 5.83 17.10
N SER A 125 8.89 6.27 15.93
CA SER A 125 10.13 7.03 15.82
C SER A 125 9.87 8.54 15.73
N PRO A 126 10.67 9.40 16.42
CA PRO A 126 10.54 10.85 16.31
C PRO A 126 10.63 11.37 14.88
N ARG A 127 11.47 10.74 14.03
CA ARG A 127 11.61 11.10 12.62
C ARG A 127 10.29 10.88 11.85
N GLN A 128 9.67 9.72 12.02
CA GLN A 128 8.43 9.37 11.33
C GLN A 128 7.27 10.26 11.80
N THR A 129 7.18 10.49 13.11
CA THR A 129 6.20 11.43 13.69
C THR A 129 6.35 12.82 13.06
N MET A 130 7.56 13.37 13.03
CA MET A 130 7.86 14.68 12.44
C MET A 130 7.47 14.73 10.96
N GLN A 131 7.72 13.67 10.20
CA GLN A 131 7.38 13.63 8.78
C GLN A 131 5.86 13.66 8.54
N PHE A 132 5.09 12.85 9.26
CA PHE A 132 3.64 12.85 9.14
C PHE A 132 3.01 14.15 9.66
N GLU A 133 3.59 14.79 10.69
CA GLU A 133 3.19 16.11 11.12
C GLU A 133 3.45 17.18 10.06
N LEU A 134 4.61 17.15 9.42
CA LEU A 134 4.91 18.03 8.28
C LEU A 134 3.90 17.82 7.14
N TRP A 135 3.58 16.59 6.79
CA TRP A 135 2.59 16.30 5.74
C TRP A 135 1.20 16.82 6.10
N ARG A 136 0.75 16.58 7.34
CA ARG A 136 -0.52 17.11 7.87
C ARG A 136 -0.60 18.63 7.75
N ASP A 137 0.47 19.33 8.08
CA ASP A 137 0.52 20.78 8.08
C ASP A 137 0.56 21.33 6.63
N LEU A 138 1.36 20.71 5.76
CA LEU A 138 1.45 21.09 4.35
C LEU A 138 0.16 20.79 3.55
N ILE A 139 -0.57 19.74 3.86
CA ILE A 139 -1.86 19.46 3.21
C ILE A 139 -2.85 20.61 3.36
N ARG A 140 -2.76 21.34 4.47
CA ARG A 140 -3.62 22.48 4.81
C ARG A 140 -3.10 23.81 4.28
N SER A 141 -1.79 23.98 4.23
CA SER A 141 -1.13 25.24 3.94
C SER A 141 -0.57 25.35 2.53
N ASP A 142 0.04 24.28 1.99
CA ASP A 142 0.71 24.29 0.69
C ASP A 142 0.82 22.85 0.11
N ARG A 143 -0.19 22.43 -0.64
CA ARG A 143 -0.23 21.11 -1.30
C ARG A 143 0.87 20.96 -2.34
N ALA A 144 1.28 22.04 -3.00
CA ALA A 144 2.36 21.98 -3.97
C ALA A 144 3.73 21.75 -3.30
N ALA A 145 3.94 22.32 -2.11
CA ALA A 145 5.11 21.98 -1.31
C ALA A 145 5.06 20.52 -0.83
N LEU A 146 3.88 20.02 -0.42
CA LEU A 146 3.74 18.60 -0.06
C LEU A 146 4.05 17.68 -1.23
N ALA A 147 3.57 17.97 -2.44
CA ALA A 147 3.89 17.19 -3.62
C ALA A 147 5.40 17.14 -3.88
N ARG A 148 6.10 18.26 -3.77
CA ARG A 148 7.57 18.30 -3.90
C ARG A 148 8.29 17.50 -2.82
N VAL A 149 7.86 17.61 -1.56
CA VAL A 149 8.39 16.81 -0.45
C VAL A 149 8.16 15.33 -0.70
N ALA A 150 6.98 14.95 -1.19
CA ALA A 150 6.65 13.57 -1.53
C ALA A 150 7.55 13.01 -2.63
N LEU A 151 7.85 13.78 -3.69
CA LEU A 151 8.80 13.36 -4.73
C LEU A 151 10.23 13.22 -4.18
N LEU A 152 10.69 14.22 -3.41
CA LEU A 152 12.05 14.22 -2.84
C LEU A 152 12.30 13.07 -1.84
N THR A 153 11.29 12.66 -1.11
CA THR A 153 11.41 11.59 -0.10
C THR A 153 10.95 10.23 -0.62
N GLY A 154 10.13 10.23 -1.66
CA GLY A 154 9.52 9.03 -2.24
C GLY A 154 10.37 8.35 -3.29
N PHE A 155 11.06 9.09 -4.13
CA PHE A 155 11.97 8.52 -5.12
C PHE A 155 13.40 8.44 -4.60
N SER A 156 14.18 7.49 -5.14
CA SER A 156 15.61 7.49 -4.92
C SER A 156 16.28 8.73 -5.56
N PRO A 157 17.38 9.24 -4.98
CA PRO A 157 18.09 10.37 -5.59
C PRO A 157 18.50 10.13 -7.04
N ALA A 158 18.89 8.90 -7.38
CA ALA A 158 19.30 8.52 -8.73
C ALA A 158 18.13 8.60 -9.71
N PHE A 159 16.96 8.03 -9.34
CA PHE A 159 15.77 8.08 -10.18
C PHE A 159 15.27 9.52 -10.35
N LEU A 160 15.15 10.27 -9.26
CA LEU A 160 14.67 11.65 -9.30
C LEU A 160 15.58 12.54 -10.18
N SER A 161 16.92 12.34 -10.12
CA SER A 161 17.88 13.06 -10.94
C SER A 161 17.86 12.65 -12.41
N SER A 162 17.24 11.55 -12.78
CA SER A 162 17.07 11.12 -14.18
C SER A 162 15.86 11.77 -14.86
N LEU A 163 14.94 12.37 -14.09
CA LEU A 163 13.78 13.06 -14.62
C LEU A 163 14.16 14.48 -15.10
N ASP A 164 13.60 14.90 -16.23
CA ASP A 164 13.69 16.28 -16.67
C ASP A 164 12.66 17.19 -15.96
N GLU A 165 12.79 18.50 -16.16
CA GLU A 165 11.89 19.50 -15.55
C GLU A 165 10.42 19.29 -15.97
N THR A 166 10.18 18.81 -17.19
CA THR A 166 8.85 18.54 -17.70
C THR A 166 8.22 17.38 -16.95
N ALA A 167 8.94 16.27 -16.80
CA ALA A 167 8.47 15.09 -16.05
C ALA A 167 8.24 15.44 -14.57
N LEU A 168 9.12 16.22 -13.94
CA LEU A 168 8.93 16.68 -12.56
C LEU A 168 7.65 17.51 -12.41
N THR A 169 7.42 18.46 -13.31
CA THR A 169 6.22 19.30 -13.32
C THR A 169 4.96 18.44 -13.49
N GLN A 170 4.97 17.54 -14.46
CA GLN A 170 3.84 16.63 -14.71
C GLN A 170 3.50 15.76 -13.49
N ASN A 171 4.51 15.26 -12.78
CA ASN A 171 4.28 14.48 -11.55
C ASN A 171 3.65 15.35 -10.46
N ILE A 172 4.10 16.59 -10.29
CA ILE A 172 3.50 17.52 -9.30
C ILE A 172 2.05 17.82 -9.66
N ASP A 173 1.79 18.20 -10.93
CA ASP A 173 0.45 18.51 -11.43
C ASP A 173 -0.49 17.31 -11.30
N PHE A 174 0.00 16.10 -11.65
CA PHE A 174 -0.76 14.87 -11.46
C PHE A 174 -1.19 14.68 -9.99
N MET A 175 -0.27 14.89 -9.05
CA MET A 175 -0.59 14.79 -7.63
C MET A 175 -1.62 15.85 -7.20
N LEU A 176 -1.46 17.10 -7.67
CA LEU A 176 -2.37 18.19 -7.33
C LEU A 176 -3.80 17.94 -7.82
N ASP A 177 -3.94 17.36 -9.01
CA ASP A 177 -5.22 17.15 -9.67
C ASP A 177 -5.94 15.87 -9.25
N ASN A 178 -5.19 14.83 -8.83
CA ASN A 178 -5.77 13.49 -8.65
C ASN A 178 -5.84 13.00 -7.20
N ILE A 179 -5.07 13.58 -6.27
CA ILE A 179 -5.11 13.15 -4.86
C ILE A 179 -6.42 13.60 -4.20
N ASN A 180 -7.09 12.67 -3.52
CA ASN A 180 -8.14 12.99 -2.57
C ASN A 180 -7.50 13.56 -1.29
N TRP A 181 -7.31 14.89 -1.26
CA TRP A 181 -6.60 15.56 -0.17
C TRP A 181 -7.26 15.41 1.21
N GLU A 182 -8.59 15.38 1.26
CA GLU A 182 -9.33 15.16 2.52
C GLU A 182 -9.13 13.73 3.02
N GLY A 183 -9.23 12.77 2.09
CA GLY A 183 -8.95 11.37 2.38
C GLY A 183 -7.51 11.15 2.82
N MET A 184 -6.53 11.72 2.10
CA MET A 184 -5.11 11.65 2.46
C MET A 184 -4.84 12.24 3.85
N ALA A 185 -5.48 13.36 4.21
CA ALA A 185 -5.35 13.94 5.54
C ALA A 185 -5.80 12.97 6.65
N ARG A 186 -6.91 12.24 6.43
CA ARG A 186 -7.40 11.22 7.36
C ARG A 186 -6.45 10.01 7.45
N GLN A 187 -5.87 9.60 6.32
CA GLN A 187 -4.88 8.52 6.26
C GLN A 187 -3.60 8.90 6.99
N ILE A 188 -3.11 10.14 6.85
CA ILE A 188 -1.96 10.65 7.61
C ILE A 188 -2.22 10.60 9.14
N GLU A 189 -3.43 10.95 9.59
CA GLU A 189 -3.76 10.83 11.02
C GLU A 189 -3.76 9.35 11.47
N LEU A 190 -4.18 8.42 10.61
CA LEU A 190 -4.03 6.99 10.88
C LEU A 190 -2.56 6.58 10.92
N ASP A 191 -1.75 6.97 9.93
CA ASP A 191 -0.31 6.66 9.86
C ASP A 191 0.44 7.07 11.12
N ARG A 192 0.06 8.21 11.73
CA ARG A 192 0.66 8.73 12.96
C ARG A 192 0.38 7.88 14.20
N THR A 193 -0.67 7.10 14.20
CA THR A 193 -1.18 6.42 15.40
C THR A 193 -1.26 4.91 15.27
N LEU A 194 -1.14 4.37 14.04
CA LEU A 194 -1.27 2.94 13.83
C LEU A 194 -0.18 2.13 14.54
N ASN A 195 -0.57 0.96 15.01
CA ASN A 195 0.34 -0.05 15.56
C ASN A 195 -0.26 -1.43 15.29
N VAL A 196 0.42 -2.22 14.47
CA VAL A 196 0.07 -3.60 14.11
C VAL A 196 1.16 -4.60 14.52
N CYS A 197 1.98 -4.24 15.50
CA CYS A 197 3.08 -5.10 15.95
C CYS A 197 2.58 -6.43 16.55
N GLU A 198 1.44 -6.44 17.22
CA GLU A 198 0.83 -7.66 17.74
C GLU A 198 0.30 -8.54 16.61
N GLN A 199 -0.44 -7.96 15.67
CA GLN A 199 -0.94 -8.66 14.49
C GLN A 199 0.21 -9.26 13.67
N ALA A 200 1.31 -8.52 13.48
CA ALA A 200 2.48 -9.03 12.77
C ALA A 200 3.05 -10.31 13.39
N ARG A 201 3.11 -10.39 14.73
CA ARG A 201 3.58 -11.60 15.44
C ARG A 201 2.63 -12.80 15.32
N ASN A 202 1.35 -12.54 15.04
CA ASN A 202 0.31 -13.56 14.96
C ASN A 202 0.06 -14.07 13.53
N ILE A 203 0.80 -13.57 12.53
CA ILE A 203 0.65 -14.06 11.15
C ILE A 203 1.20 -15.49 11.05
N ALA A 204 0.32 -16.42 10.64
CA ALA A 204 0.68 -17.83 10.41
C ALA A 204 0.86 -18.16 8.91
N ARG A 205 0.68 -17.20 8.03
CA ARG A 205 0.80 -17.37 6.57
C ARG A 205 2.21 -17.02 6.08
N PRO A 206 2.65 -17.57 4.93
CA PRO A 206 3.89 -17.15 4.30
C PRO A 206 3.88 -15.65 4.01
N VAL A 207 4.96 -14.95 4.37
CA VAL A 207 5.12 -13.50 4.15
C VAL A 207 6.45 -13.20 3.50
N LEU A 208 6.43 -12.36 2.47
CA LEU A 208 7.61 -11.69 1.93
C LEU A 208 7.53 -10.20 2.31
N VAL A 209 8.54 -9.71 3.01
CA VAL A 209 8.71 -8.27 3.26
C VAL A 209 9.79 -7.73 2.32
N ILE A 210 9.47 -6.65 1.60
CA ILE A 210 10.39 -5.99 0.66
C ILE A 210 10.68 -4.59 1.20
N GLY A 211 11.95 -4.33 1.55
CA GLY A 211 12.46 -3.01 1.94
C GLY A 211 13.02 -2.25 0.74
N CYS A 212 12.95 -0.93 0.78
CA CYS A 212 13.50 -0.04 -0.24
C CYS A 212 14.73 0.69 0.35
N MET A 213 15.91 0.52 -0.29
CA MET A 213 17.21 0.94 0.28
C MET A 213 17.37 2.45 0.40
N HIS A 214 16.73 3.21 -0.49
CA HIS A 214 16.80 4.68 -0.53
C HIS A 214 15.50 5.35 -0.07
N ASP A 215 14.63 4.62 0.62
CA ASP A 215 13.36 5.12 1.13
C ASP A 215 13.58 6.17 2.23
N GLN A 216 13.14 7.39 1.96
CA GLN A 216 13.17 8.49 2.91
C GLN A 216 11.80 8.78 3.54
N MET A 217 10.72 8.17 3.03
CA MET A 217 9.39 8.23 3.65
C MET A 217 9.28 7.22 4.79
N VAL A 218 9.56 5.96 4.51
CA VAL A 218 9.57 4.85 5.47
C VAL A 218 10.94 4.19 5.41
N PRO A 219 11.94 4.70 6.16
CA PRO A 219 13.30 4.17 6.12
C PRO A 219 13.34 2.65 6.24
N ILE A 220 14.27 2.03 5.52
CA ILE A 220 14.39 0.57 5.37
C ILE A 220 14.39 -0.19 6.70
N ASP A 221 14.80 0.44 7.79
CA ASP A 221 14.78 -0.17 9.13
C ASP A 221 13.36 -0.51 9.61
N HIS A 222 12.33 0.19 9.10
CA HIS A 222 10.94 -0.18 9.37
C HIS A 222 10.56 -1.50 8.70
N ALA A 223 10.97 -1.73 7.45
CA ALA A 223 10.75 -2.99 6.75
C ALA A 223 11.54 -4.14 7.42
N ARG A 224 12.79 -3.91 7.80
CA ARG A 224 13.62 -4.88 8.56
C ARG A 224 12.97 -5.25 9.89
N ARG A 225 12.48 -4.24 10.63
CA ARG A 225 11.74 -4.45 11.88
C ARG A 225 10.45 -5.22 11.66
N LEU A 226 9.68 -4.88 10.61
CA LEU A 226 8.45 -5.59 10.26
C LEU A 226 8.74 -7.07 9.95
N ALA A 227 9.76 -7.37 9.15
CA ALA A 227 10.19 -8.73 8.86
C ALA A 227 10.60 -9.49 10.13
N ALA A 228 11.31 -8.83 11.04
CA ALA A 228 11.72 -9.45 12.32
C ALA A 228 10.55 -9.74 13.28
N LEU A 229 9.43 -9.02 13.15
CA LEU A 229 8.22 -9.26 13.94
C LEU A 229 7.42 -10.47 13.46
N ILE A 230 7.45 -10.75 12.14
CA ILE A 230 6.61 -11.79 11.52
C ILE A 230 7.34 -13.13 11.56
N PRO A 231 6.73 -14.18 12.13
CA PRO A 231 7.36 -15.51 12.17
C PRO A 231 7.67 -16.04 10.75
N ASN A 232 8.92 -16.45 10.53
CA ASN A 232 9.40 -17.05 9.28
C ASN A 232 9.18 -16.18 8.01
N ALA A 233 9.14 -14.85 8.15
CA ALA A 233 9.08 -13.97 7.01
C ALA A 233 10.32 -14.11 6.13
N GLU A 234 10.12 -14.22 4.82
CA GLU A 234 11.19 -13.95 3.84
C GLU A 234 11.42 -12.44 3.74
N TYR A 235 12.67 -12.02 3.53
CA TYR A 235 13.03 -10.62 3.40
C TYR A 235 13.85 -10.39 2.15
N ALA A 236 13.53 -9.32 1.42
CA ALA A 236 14.28 -8.87 0.25
C ALA A 236 14.44 -7.34 0.27
N GLU A 237 15.41 -6.84 -0.48
CA GLU A 237 15.63 -5.41 -0.65
C GLU A 237 15.60 -5.02 -2.13
N MET A 238 15.09 -3.82 -2.40
CA MET A 238 15.14 -3.17 -3.72
C MET A 238 15.96 -1.88 -3.62
N GLU A 239 16.80 -1.64 -4.62
CA GLU A 239 17.63 -0.43 -4.70
C GLU A 239 16.80 0.75 -5.26
N THR A 240 15.76 1.13 -4.51
CA THR A 240 14.76 2.15 -4.88
C THR A 240 14.46 3.06 -3.70
N GLY A 241 13.81 4.19 -3.95
CA GLY A 241 13.08 4.95 -2.94
C GLY A 241 11.78 4.25 -2.54
N HIS A 242 10.93 4.96 -1.81
CA HIS A 242 9.62 4.48 -1.35
C HIS A 242 8.72 4.03 -2.51
N ILE A 243 8.73 4.79 -3.62
CA ILE A 243 7.86 4.58 -4.79
C ILE A 243 8.47 3.53 -5.73
N ALA A 244 8.87 2.39 -5.16
CA ALA A 244 9.51 1.28 -5.85
C ALA A 244 8.71 0.72 -7.02
N LEU A 245 7.38 0.77 -6.94
CA LEU A 245 6.45 0.31 -7.98
C LEU A 245 6.63 1.07 -9.30
N TRP A 246 7.12 2.31 -9.25
CA TRP A 246 7.40 3.15 -10.42
C TRP A 246 8.89 3.17 -10.81
N GLU A 247 9.79 3.04 -9.82
CA GLU A 247 11.22 3.02 -10.11
C GLU A 247 11.68 1.71 -10.76
N GLN A 248 11.23 0.58 -10.21
CA GLN A 248 11.62 -0.76 -10.66
C GLN A 248 10.43 -1.73 -10.67
N PRO A 249 9.39 -1.47 -11.50
CA PRO A 249 8.19 -2.30 -11.56
C PRO A 249 8.48 -3.77 -11.86
N ASP A 250 9.38 -4.04 -12.82
CA ASP A 250 9.74 -5.40 -13.21
C ASP A 250 10.41 -6.17 -12.07
N ARG A 251 11.25 -5.50 -11.29
CA ARG A 251 11.91 -6.12 -10.13
C ARG A 251 10.92 -6.47 -9.04
N PHE A 252 9.95 -5.58 -8.77
CA PHE A 252 8.86 -5.90 -7.86
C PHE A 252 8.05 -7.10 -8.34
N ILE A 253 7.66 -7.13 -9.61
CA ILE A 253 6.92 -8.25 -10.20
C ILE A 253 7.70 -9.57 -10.09
N GLU A 254 9.01 -9.56 -10.37
CA GLU A 254 9.86 -10.74 -10.22
C GLU A 254 9.84 -11.28 -8.79
N LEU A 255 10.09 -10.43 -7.80
CA LEU A 255 10.11 -10.81 -6.39
C LEU A 255 8.74 -11.30 -5.90
N ALA A 256 7.69 -10.52 -6.17
CA ALA A 256 6.34 -10.82 -5.72
C ALA A 256 5.81 -12.10 -6.38
N CYS A 257 5.84 -12.19 -7.72
CA CYS A 257 5.34 -13.37 -8.43
C CYS A 257 6.16 -14.63 -8.13
N GLY A 258 7.49 -14.49 -7.97
CA GLY A 258 8.35 -15.60 -7.58
C GLY A 258 7.95 -16.17 -6.21
N PHE A 259 7.68 -15.30 -5.25
CA PHE A 259 7.22 -15.69 -3.91
C PHE A 259 5.80 -16.30 -3.96
N LEU A 260 4.82 -15.61 -4.56
CA LEU A 260 3.43 -16.06 -4.63
C LEU A 260 3.29 -17.44 -5.27
N ARG A 261 4.04 -17.71 -6.35
CA ARG A 261 4.02 -19.02 -7.03
C ARG A 261 4.58 -20.14 -6.17
N ARG A 262 5.60 -19.88 -5.34
CA ARG A 262 6.14 -20.90 -4.40
C ARG A 262 5.11 -21.29 -3.34
N HIS A 263 4.20 -20.40 -3.00
CA HIS A 263 3.20 -20.58 -1.94
C HIS A 263 1.76 -20.74 -2.47
N ALA A 264 1.58 -20.99 -3.75
CA ALA A 264 0.25 -21.10 -4.38
C ALA A 264 -0.67 -22.17 -3.76
N ASN A 265 -0.10 -23.16 -3.05
CA ASN A 265 -0.82 -24.27 -2.40
C ASN A 265 -0.76 -24.18 -0.86
N ALA A 266 -0.39 -23.04 -0.29
CA ALA A 266 -0.25 -22.86 1.15
C ALA A 266 -1.59 -22.68 1.89
#